data_0f2bad5db52a0e6ab77e91445cc04f11
#
_entry.id   0f2bad5db52a0e6ab77e91445cc04f11
#
_cell.length_a   1.000
_cell.length_b   1.000
_cell.length_c   1.000
_cell.angle_alpha   90.00
_cell.angle_beta   90.00
_cell.angle_gamma   90.00
#
_symmetry.space_group_name_H-M   'P 1'
#
loop_
_entity.id
_entity.type
_entity.pdbx_description
1 polymer ?
#
loop_
_entity_poly.entity_id
_entity_poly.type
_entity_poly.pdbx_seq_one_letter_code
_entity_poly.pdbx_strand_id
1 'polypeptide(L)'
;MELKQIYDVQNLKLRFKDKKALEIKTLKFHNGLVYGICGNFGSGKTSLLKVLSGQIKQSSGSVLYQGNEFKKGFFGKIKQHKDIQFLDIHSVNSSLTVEQLIRKHFPKKTQQIKSRHFTSFQMEAVWK
;
A
#
# COMPACT_ATOMS: atom_id res chain seq x y z
N MET A 1 8.10 -21.69 -7.13
CA MET A 1 7.57 -20.34 -7.46
C MET A 1 8.67 -19.33 -7.18
N GLU A 2 9.17 -18.67 -8.18
CA GLU A 2 10.22 -17.67 -7.99
C GLU A 2 9.62 -16.40 -7.39
N LEU A 3 10.13 -15.99 -6.22
CA LEU A 3 9.68 -14.77 -5.54
C LEU A 3 10.31 -13.55 -6.22
N LYS A 4 9.59 -12.94 -7.14
CA LYS A 4 10.05 -11.71 -7.80
C LYS A 4 9.92 -10.52 -6.84
N GLN A 5 11.02 -9.77 -6.67
CA GLN A 5 10.98 -8.53 -5.90
C GLN A 5 10.11 -7.49 -6.60
N ILE A 6 9.16 -6.91 -5.86
CA ILE A 6 8.24 -5.88 -6.36
C ILE A 6 8.53 -4.50 -5.79
N TYR A 7 9.05 -4.41 -4.57
CA TYR A 7 9.53 -3.15 -4.00
C TYR A 7 10.98 -3.26 -3.57
N ASP A 8 11.72 -2.21 -3.83
CA ASP A 8 13.06 -1.96 -3.30
C ASP A 8 13.10 -0.55 -2.71
N VAL A 9 13.33 -0.49 -1.40
CA VAL A 9 13.41 0.76 -0.64
C VAL A 9 14.81 0.87 -0.08
N GLN A 10 15.49 1.97 -0.38
CA GLN A 10 16.86 2.23 0.06
C GLN A 10 16.99 3.61 0.69
N ASN A 11 17.54 3.65 1.91
CA ASN A 11 17.84 4.88 2.66
C ASN A 11 16.67 5.86 2.71
N LEU A 12 15.45 5.32 2.82
CA LEU A 12 14.22 6.09 2.86
C LEU A 12 14.19 6.99 4.09
N LYS A 13 14.00 8.28 3.88
CA LYS A 13 13.68 9.24 4.95
C LYS A 13 12.43 10.02 4.57
N LEU A 14 11.56 10.18 5.54
CA LEU A 14 10.39 11.04 5.44
C LEU A 14 10.40 12.02 6.62
N ARG A 15 10.27 13.30 6.31
CA ARG A 15 10.17 14.37 7.29
C ARG A 15 8.94 15.21 7.00
N PHE A 16 8.25 15.62 8.05
CA PHE A 16 7.18 16.61 7.99
C PHE A 16 7.66 17.84 8.75
N LYS A 17 7.91 18.95 8.03
CA LYS A 17 8.60 20.12 8.55
C LYS A 17 9.93 19.66 9.21
N ASP A 18 10.13 19.96 10.47
CA ASP A 18 11.36 19.61 11.21
C ASP A 18 11.31 18.26 11.94
N LYS A 19 10.16 17.55 11.86
CA LYS A 19 9.98 16.27 12.54
C LYS A 19 10.28 15.10 11.60
N LYS A 20 11.17 14.21 12.05
CA LYS A 20 11.41 12.92 11.41
C LYS A 20 10.19 12.02 11.61
N ALA A 21 9.58 11.59 10.53
CA ALA A 21 8.42 10.71 10.56
C ALA A 21 8.79 9.24 10.31
N LEU A 22 9.83 8.99 9.49
CA LEU A 22 10.23 7.65 9.10
C LEU A 22 11.68 7.64 8.63
N GLU A 23 12.41 6.58 8.99
CA GLU A 23 13.74 6.29 8.44
C GLU A 23 13.91 4.79 8.31
N ILE A 24 14.23 4.32 7.09
CA ILE A 24 14.41 2.91 6.76
C ILE A 24 15.67 2.79 5.91
N LYS A 25 16.61 1.98 6.35
CA LYS A 25 17.85 1.74 5.60
C LYS A 25 17.59 0.93 4.34
N THR A 26 16.92 -0.21 4.51
CA THR A 26 16.55 -1.07 3.39
C THR A 26 15.27 -1.84 3.71
N LEU A 27 14.40 -2.01 2.71
CA LEU A 27 13.19 -2.80 2.82
C LEU A 27 12.84 -3.35 1.45
N LYS A 28 12.53 -4.65 1.37
CA LYS A 28 12.18 -5.33 0.14
C LYS A 28 10.88 -6.08 0.29
N PHE A 29 10.02 -6.02 -0.72
CA PHE A 29 8.81 -6.83 -0.79
C PHE A 29 8.82 -7.66 -2.06
N HIS A 30 8.26 -8.86 -1.98
CA HIS A 30 8.17 -9.81 -3.09
C HIS A 30 6.72 -10.11 -3.43
N ASN A 31 6.46 -10.51 -4.66
CA ASN A 31 5.13 -10.89 -5.10
C ASN A 31 4.65 -12.18 -4.41
N GLY A 32 3.34 -12.37 -4.37
CA GLY A 32 2.71 -13.57 -3.82
C GLY A 32 2.78 -13.71 -2.30
N LEU A 33 3.30 -12.72 -1.57
CA LEU A 33 3.38 -12.73 -0.11
C LEU A 33 2.49 -11.63 0.48
N VAL A 34 2.00 -11.90 1.69
CA VAL A 34 1.31 -10.91 2.54
C VAL A 34 2.26 -10.46 3.63
N TYR A 35 2.42 -9.14 3.77
CA TYR A 35 3.30 -8.54 4.76
C TYR A 35 2.52 -7.80 5.82
N GLY A 36 2.79 -8.10 7.09
CA GLY A 36 2.29 -7.35 8.23
C GLY A 36 3.30 -6.31 8.70
N ILE A 37 2.86 -5.06 8.87
CA ILE A 37 3.69 -3.98 9.40
C ILE A 37 3.24 -3.67 10.82
N CYS A 38 4.05 -4.03 11.81
CA CYS A 38 3.76 -3.86 13.23
C CYS A 38 4.62 -2.74 13.83
N GLY A 39 4.15 -2.16 14.92
CA GLY A 39 4.86 -1.12 15.65
C GLY A 39 3.92 -0.26 16.50
N ASN A 40 4.48 0.49 17.44
CA ASN A 40 3.75 1.35 18.34
C ASN A 40 2.98 2.47 17.59
N PHE A 41 2.03 3.09 18.29
CA PHE A 41 1.38 4.29 17.77
C PHE A 41 2.42 5.36 17.43
N GLY A 42 2.28 6.02 16.28
CA GLY A 42 3.23 7.05 15.83
C GLY A 42 4.54 6.55 15.24
N SER A 43 4.77 5.22 15.12
CA SER A 43 6.01 4.66 14.56
C SER A 43 6.19 4.85 13.04
N GLY A 44 5.23 5.46 12.34
CA GLY A 44 5.34 5.75 10.90
C GLY A 44 4.75 4.71 9.96
N LYS A 45 3.99 3.70 10.46
CA LYS A 45 3.38 2.64 9.62
C LYS A 45 2.53 3.19 8.48
N THR A 46 1.59 4.07 8.81
CA THR A 46 0.72 4.72 7.80
C THR A 46 1.54 5.58 6.84
N SER A 47 2.57 6.27 7.33
CA SER A 47 3.46 7.06 6.50
C SER A 47 4.23 6.19 5.52
N LEU A 48 4.72 5.02 5.95
CA LEU A 48 5.36 4.06 5.07
C LEU A 48 4.41 3.58 3.97
N LEU A 49 3.20 3.17 4.33
CA LEU A 49 2.21 2.72 3.34
C LEU A 49 1.84 3.82 2.34
N LYS A 50 1.73 5.07 2.79
CA LYS A 50 1.49 6.22 1.91
C LYS A 50 2.65 6.49 0.95
N VAL A 51 3.89 6.31 1.40
CA VAL A 51 5.06 6.41 0.51
C VAL A 51 5.06 5.25 -0.50
N LEU A 52 4.86 4.02 -0.06
CA LEU A 52 4.81 2.83 -0.94
C LEU A 52 3.68 2.89 -1.96
N SER A 53 2.57 3.54 -1.63
CA SER A 53 1.44 3.75 -2.56
C SER A 53 1.61 4.95 -3.48
N GLY A 54 2.67 5.75 -3.32
CA GLY A 54 2.90 6.95 -4.11
C GLY A 54 2.00 8.15 -3.73
N GLN A 55 1.37 8.13 -2.55
CA GLN A 55 0.57 9.26 -2.08
C GLN A 55 1.43 10.37 -1.49
N ILE A 56 2.56 10.02 -0.89
CA ILE A 56 3.50 10.95 -0.29
C ILE A 56 4.88 10.67 -0.88
N LYS A 57 5.57 11.73 -1.28
CA LYS A 57 6.96 11.65 -1.72
C LYS A 57 7.88 11.61 -0.49
N GLN A 58 8.86 10.72 -0.51
CA GLN A 58 9.93 10.70 0.47
C GLN A 58 10.79 11.98 0.40
N SER A 59 11.39 12.35 1.53
CA SER A 59 12.31 13.49 1.61
C SER A 59 13.67 13.15 0.99
N SER A 60 14.14 11.91 1.18
CA SER A 60 15.37 11.37 0.56
C SER A 60 15.31 9.84 0.48
N GLY A 61 16.29 9.26 -0.22
CA GLY A 61 16.34 7.83 -0.51
C GLY A 61 15.54 7.46 -1.77
N SER A 62 15.47 6.17 -2.06
CA SER A 62 14.77 5.66 -3.24
C SER A 62 13.68 4.67 -2.86
N VAL A 63 12.60 4.70 -3.63
CA VAL A 63 11.50 3.74 -3.57
C VAL A 63 11.20 3.29 -4.99
N LEU A 64 11.57 2.06 -5.29
CA LEU A 64 11.34 1.46 -6.60
C LEU A 64 10.17 0.48 -6.51
N TYR A 65 9.25 0.58 -7.45
CA TYR A 65 8.20 -0.39 -7.69
C TYR A 65 8.44 -1.08 -9.03
N GLN A 66 8.62 -2.39 -9.01
CA GLN A 66 9.00 -3.20 -10.18
C GLN A 66 10.23 -2.62 -10.91
N GLY A 67 11.24 -2.20 -10.13
CA GLY A 67 12.51 -1.64 -10.65
C GLY A 67 12.43 -0.19 -11.12
N ASN A 68 11.29 0.49 -11.02
CA ASN A 68 11.10 1.85 -11.49
C ASN A 68 10.70 2.80 -10.36
N GLU A 69 11.21 4.03 -10.41
CA GLU A 69 10.69 5.09 -9.57
C GLU A 69 9.26 5.48 -9.98
N PHE A 70 8.49 5.99 -9.02
CA PHE A 70 7.18 6.54 -9.33
C PHE A 70 7.30 7.73 -10.29
N LYS A 71 6.49 7.73 -11.33
CA LYS A 71 6.46 8.82 -12.31
C LYS A 71 6.04 10.13 -11.64
N LYS A 72 6.74 11.19 -11.95
CA LYS A 72 6.38 12.55 -11.56
C LYS A 72 5.26 13.01 -12.48
N GLY A 73 4.17 13.48 -11.91
CA GLY A 73 3.09 14.16 -12.61
C GLY A 73 3.36 15.66 -12.73
N PHE A 74 2.36 16.38 -13.24
CA PHE A 74 2.40 17.84 -13.34
C PHE A 74 2.60 18.46 -11.93
N PHE A 75 3.37 19.51 -11.84
CA PHE A 75 3.76 20.18 -10.58
C PHE A 75 4.50 19.28 -9.56
N GLY A 76 5.25 18.27 -10.01
CA GLY A 76 6.08 17.44 -9.13
C GLY A 76 5.31 16.49 -8.20
N LYS A 77 3.99 16.41 -8.33
CA LYS A 77 3.19 15.39 -7.62
C LYS A 77 3.53 14.00 -8.16
N ILE A 78 3.58 13.00 -7.27
CA ILE A 78 3.76 11.61 -7.70
C ILE A 78 2.49 11.14 -8.40
N LYS A 79 2.64 10.47 -9.53
CA LYS A 79 1.53 9.78 -10.18
C LYS A 79 1.39 8.39 -9.57
N GLN A 80 0.27 8.14 -8.92
CA GLN A 80 -0.03 6.82 -8.37
C GLN A 80 -0.01 5.75 -9.48
N HIS A 81 0.60 4.61 -9.19
CA HIS A 81 0.64 3.50 -10.15
C HIS A 81 -0.73 2.81 -10.20
N LYS A 82 -1.20 2.48 -11.41
CA LYS A 82 -2.54 1.88 -11.62
C LYS A 82 -2.75 0.54 -10.91
N ASP A 83 -1.68 -0.21 -10.66
CA ASP A 83 -1.73 -1.52 -10.02
C ASP A 83 -1.58 -1.45 -8.48
N ILE A 84 -1.40 -0.24 -7.93
CA ILE A 84 -1.26 -0.02 -6.50
C ILE A 84 -2.54 0.63 -5.98
N GLN A 85 -3.17 -0.01 -5.01
CA GLN A 85 -4.33 0.53 -4.30
C GLN A 85 -3.95 0.76 -2.84
N PHE A 86 -4.23 1.95 -2.34
CA PHE A 86 -4.12 2.28 -0.93
C PHE A 86 -5.51 2.38 -0.34
N LEU A 87 -5.78 1.55 0.65
CA LEU A 87 -7.03 1.56 1.38
C LEU A 87 -6.78 2.10 2.79
N ASP A 88 -7.30 3.29 3.07
CA ASP A 88 -7.31 3.86 4.40
C ASP A 88 -8.64 3.51 5.08
N ILE A 89 -8.57 2.95 6.28
CA ILE A 89 -9.76 2.59 7.05
C ILE A 89 -10.68 3.78 7.29
N HIS A 90 -10.12 4.97 7.44
CA HIS A 90 -10.88 6.21 7.61
C HIS A 90 -11.57 6.69 6.33
N SER A 91 -11.13 6.22 5.16
CA SER A 91 -11.73 6.54 3.86
C SER A 91 -12.79 5.53 3.44
N VAL A 92 -12.92 4.43 4.18
CA VAL A 92 -13.93 3.41 3.93
C VAL A 92 -15.28 3.94 4.44
N ASN A 93 -16.20 4.18 3.52
CA ASN A 93 -17.56 4.52 3.88
C ASN A 93 -18.23 3.29 4.51
N SER A 94 -18.59 3.38 5.78
CA SER A 94 -19.21 2.29 6.55
C SER A 94 -20.58 1.83 6.00
N SER A 95 -21.19 2.60 5.11
CA SER A 95 -22.45 2.24 4.44
C SER A 95 -22.26 1.30 3.25
N LEU A 96 -21.03 1.07 2.80
CA LEU A 96 -20.76 0.19 1.68
C LEU A 96 -20.58 -1.26 2.15
N THR A 97 -21.17 -2.20 1.43
CA THR A 97 -20.87 -3.62 1.62
C THR A 97 -19.44 -3.93 1.14
N VAL A 98 -18.86 -5.03 1.62
CA VAL A 98 -17.52 -5.50 1.17
C VAL A 98 -17.48 -5.64 -0.34
N GLU A 99 -18.53 -6.17 -0.96
CA GLU A 99 -18.62 -6.31 -2.42
C GLU A 99 -18.59 -4.94 -3.13
N GLN A 100 -19.34 -3.97 -2.64
CA GLN A 100 -19.36 -2.61 -3.19
C GLN A 100 -17.98 -1.94 -3.04
N LEU A 101 -17.31 -2.15 -1.92
CA LEU A 101 -15.97 -1.64 -1.66
C LEU A 101 -14.97 -2.22 -2.67
N ILE A 102 -15.00 -3.54 -2.87
CA ILE A 102 -14.13 -4.22 -3.84
C ILE A 102 -14.41 -3.73 -5.27
N ARG A 103 -15.68 -3.62 -5.66
CA ARG A 103 -16.05 -3.10 -6.98
C ARG A 103 -15.55 -1.67 -7.22
N LYS A 104 -15.64 -0.82 -6.22
CA LYS A 104 -15.18 0.57 -6.29
C LYS A 104 -13.67 0.67 -6.50
N HIS A 105 -12.89 -0.13 -5.77
CA HIS A 105 -11.43 -0.05 -5.79
C HIS A 105 -10.76 -0.97 -6.82
N PHE A 106 -11.43 -2.04 -7.25
CA PHE A 106 -10.91 -3.03 -8.22
C PHE A 106 -11.89 -3.33 -9.36
N PRO A 107 -12.32 -2.34 -10.14
CA PRO A 107 -13.42 -2.51 -11.10
C PRO A 107 -13.14 -3.57 -12.19
N LYS A 108 -11.87 -3.77 -12.57
CA LYS A 108 -11.50 -4.70 -13.66
C LYS A 108 -11.23 -6.14 -13.20
N LYS A 109 -11.00 -6.37 -11.91
CA LYS A 109 -10.68 -7.71 -11.36
C LYS A 109 -11.88 -8.38 -10.69
N THR A 110 -12.99 -7.69 -10.52
CA THR A 110 -14.15 -8.19 -9.76
C THR A 110 -14.82 -9.39 -10.41
N GLN A 111 -14.75 -9.53 -11.75
CA GLN A 111 -15.33 -10.68 -12.42
C GLN A 111 -14.56 -11.98 -12.17
N GLN A 112 -13.24 -11.93 -11.98
CA GLN A 112 -12.43 -13.12 -11.67
C GLN A 112 -12.50 -13.53 -10.21
N ILE A 113 -12.77 -12.60 -9.30
CA ILE A 113 -12.88 -12.85 -7.86
C ILE A 113 -14.24 -13.52 -7.53
N LYS A 114 -15.29 -13.25 -8.32
CA LYS A 114 -16.63 -13.82 -8.11
C LYS A 114 -16.70 -15.35 -8.14
N SER A 115 -15.78 -16.03 -8.81
CA SER A 115 -15.90 -17.47 -9.05
C SER A 115 -15.09 -18.37 -8.13
N ARG A 116 -14.13 -17.88 -7.37
CA ARG A 116 -13.18 -18.75 -6.67
C ARG A 116 -12.92 -18.50 -5.17
N HIS A 117 -13.21 -17.33 -4.60
CA HIS A 117 -12.71 -17.01 -3.26
C HIS A 117 -13.73 -16.50 -2.25
N PHE A 118 -14.95 -16.14 -2.64
CA PHE A 118 -15.96 -15.70 -1.66
C PHE A 118 -16.64 -16.85 -0.91
N THR A 119 -16.53 -18.07 -1.38
CA THR A 119 -17.08 -19.25 -0.71
C THR A 119 -16.15 -19.84 0.36
N SER A 120 -14.91 -19.45 0.43
CA SER A 120 -13.92 -19.99 1.39
C SER A 120 -13.45 -19.01 2.45
N PHE A 121 -13.85 -17.75 2.41
CA PHE A 121 -13.64 -16.80 3.51
C PHE A 121 -14.88 -16.81 4.42
N GLN A 122 -15.02 -17.81 5.26
CA GLN A 122 -15.70 -17.62 6.53
C GLN A 122 -14.81 -16.68 7.36
N MET A 123 -15.10 -15.40 7.27
CA MET A 123 -14.59 -14.45 8.27
C MET A 123 -15.37 -14.74 9.56
N GLU A 124 -14.87 -15.62 10.38
CA GLU A 124 -15.19 -15.57 11.79
C GLU A 124 -14.60 -14.27 12.32
N ALA A 125 -15.41 -13.23 12.31
CA ALA A 125 -15.13 -12.01 13.05
C ALA A 125 -15.23 -12.35 14.54
N VAL A 126 -14.12 -12.79 15.13
CA VAL A 126 -14.00 -12.86 16.58
C VAL A 126 -13.77 -11.44 17.07
N TRP A 127 -14.87 -10.73 17.32
CA TRP A 127 -14.88 -9.55 18.17
C TRP A 127 -15.03 -10.04 19.61
N LYS A 128 -13.94 -10.09 20.33
CA LYS A 128 -13.96 -10.04 21.80
C LYS A 128 -13.49 -8.67 22.24
#